data_e091dcf806cae76d3c631944e9695868
#
_entry.id   e091dcf806cae76d3c631944e9695868
#
_cell.length_a   1.000
_cell.length_b   1.000
_cell.length_c   1.000
_cell.angle_alpha   90.00
_cell.angle_beta   90.00
_cell.angle_gamma   90.00
#
_symmetry.space_group_name_H-M   'P 1'
#
loop_
_entity.id
_entity.type
_entity.pdbx_description
1 polymer ?
#
loop_
_entity_poly.entity_id
_entity_poly.type
_entity_poly.pdbx_seq_one_letter_code
_entity_poly.pdbx_strand_id
1 'polypeptide(L)'
;TTAGTGSEVTAFSVITDHRRDYKLTVFSYELLPACAILDAELLTSAPASVAAACGIDAFIHAEEAYVSRAASPFSDAMAEKAMELLGGNIRRFVACREDIEAAENMLVGSLFAGIAFSFARLGNVHAMSHPISAYFDVPHGVANAVLLPVIAEYNALADHGRYFKIFNYISPFKVDAGEFEPGLLPGAIRELCGEIGIPNGIVEAVNNASRNGPVSRETIEEKIEAMAADAMKSGNIAVNPRASRQSDIEMLYRRAL
;
A
#
# COMPACT_ATOMS: atom_id res chain seq x y z
N THR A 1 -2.72 6.64 -17.21
CA THR A 1 -3.71 6.44 -16.14
C THR A 1 -3.37 5.16 -15.37
N THR A 2 -3.54 5.17 -14.06
CA THR A 2 -3.32 4.02 -13.17
C THR A 2 -4.43 3.95 -12.13
N ALA A 3 -4.81 2.75 -11.70
CA ALA A 3 -5.72 2.52 -10.59
C ALA A 3 -4.88 2.29 -9.31
N GLY A 4 -4.41 3.36 -8.70
CA GLY A 4 -3.47 3.28 -7.58
C GLY A 4 -3.56 4.48 -6.64
N THR A 5 -3.12 5.62 -7.09
CA THR A 5 -2.84 6.80 -6.25
C THR A 5 -4.07 7.51 -5.68
N GLY A 6 -5.25 7.35 -6.29
CA GLY A 6 -6.44 8.15 -5.92
C GLY A 6 -6.24 9.66 -6.05
N SER A 7 -5.25 10.11 -6.85
CA SER A 7 -4.89 11.54 -6.95
C SER A 7 -6.01 12.43 -7.46
N GLU A 8 -7.00 11.84 -8.15
CA GLU A 8 -8.19 12.52 -8.65
C GLU A 8 -9.18 12.96 -7.56
N VAL A 9 -9.01 12.50 -6.33
CA VAL A 9 -9.88 12.83 -5.18
C VAL A 9 -9.13 13.20 -3.92
N THR A 10 -7.81 13.41 -4.02
CA THR A 10 -6.97 13.70 -2.85
C THR A 10 -6.33 15.09 -2.94
N ALA A 11 -6.20 15.75 -1.78
CA ALA A 11 -5.59 17.07 -1.64
C ALA A 11 -4.06 16.99 -1.40
N PHE A 12 -3.42 15.89 -1.80
CA PHE A 12 -2.00 15.66 -1.57
C PHE A 12 -1.22 15.60 -2.89
N SER A 13 -0.01 16.13 -2.87
CA SER A 13 0.99 15.93 -3.92
C SER A 13 2.30 15.49 -3.27
N VAL A 14 2.86 14.37 -3.75
CA VAL A 14 4.14 13.84 -3.25
C VAL A 14 5.21 14.11 -4.29
N ILE A 15 6.20 14.92 -3.93
CA ILE A 15 7.28 15.37 -4.80
C ILE A 15 8.60 14.79 -4.31
N THR A 16 9.36 14.14 -5.19
CA THR A 16 10.69 13.64 -4.86
C THR A 16 11.72 14.77 -4.98
N ASP A 17 12.38 15.09 -3.87
CA ASP A 17 13.58 15.95 -3.86
C ASP A 17 14.83 15.07 -3.98
N HIS A 18 15.33 14.92 -5.20
CA HIS A 18 16.52 14.12 -5.50
C HIS A 18 17.83 14.68 -4.91
N ARG A 19 17.82 15.94 -4.40
CA ARG A 19 19.02 16.50 -3.75
C ARG A 19 19.15 16.05 -2.30
N ARG A 20 18.04 15.64 -1.70
CA ARG A 20 17.94 15.27 -0.29
C ARG A 20 17.52 13.81 -0.08
N ASP A 21 17.31 13.05 -1.17
CA ASP A 21 16.75 11.70 -1.16
C ASP A 21 15.47 11.63 -0.29
N TYR A 22 14.60 12.63 -0.45
CA TYR A 22 13.45 12.83 0.41
C TYR A 22 12.17 13.03 -0.41
N LYS A 23 11.06 12.42 0.03
CA LYS A 23 9.73 12.64 -0.52
C LYS A 23 8.97 13.70 0.30
N LEU A 24 8.79 14.88 -0.31
CA LEU A 24 8.03 15.98 0.26
C LEU A 24 6.55 15.80 -0.04
N THR A 25 5.71 15.81 1.00
CA THR A 25 4.25 15.82 0.84
C THR A 25 3.74 17.26 0.97
N VAL A 26 3.07 17.74 -0.07
CA VAL A 26 2.36 19.03 -0.09
C VAL A 26 0.86 18.76 0.08
N PHE A 27 0.21 19.53 0.93
CA PHE A 27 -1.22 19.45 1.17
C PHE A 27 -1.89 20.81 0.89
N SER A 28 -2.92 20.80 0.04
CA SER A 28 -3.82 21.94 -0.16
C SER A 28 -5.13 21.47 -0.79
N TYR A 29 -6.26 21.99 -0.33
CA TYR A 29 -7.55 21.75 -0.99
C TYR A 29 -7.62 22.31 -2.42
N GLU A 30 -6.75 23.25 -2.77
CA GLU A 30 -6.63 23.77 -4.14
C GLU A 30 -6.06 22.73 -5.12
N LEU A 31 -5.46 21.63 -4.61
CA LEU A 31 -5.00 20.52 -5.42
C LEU A 31 -6.14 19.57 -5.84
N LEU A 32 -7.31 19.67 -5.21
CA LEU A 32 -8.45 18.83 -5.59
C LEU A 32 -8.97 19.24 -6.97
N PRO A 33 -9.07 18.28 -7.93
CA PRO A 33 -9.67 18.53 -9.22
C PRO A 33 -11.14 18.93 -9.09
N ALA A 34 -11.60 19.84 -9.95
CA ALA A 34 -13.02 20.20 -10.01
C ALA A 34 -13.91 19.08 -10.56
N CYS A 35 -13.30 18.16 -11.33
CA CYS A 35 -13.97 16.99 -11.91
C CYS A 35 -12.95 15.87 -12.10
N ALA A 36 -13.31 14.65 -11.75
CA ALA A 36 -12.55 13.43 -12.03
C ALA A 36 -13.28 12.60 -13.09
N ILE A 37 -12.59 12.21 -14.15
CA ILE A 37 -13.10 11.32 -15.19
C ILE A 37 -12.41 9.97 -15.05
N LEU A 38 -13.19 8.95 -14.75
CA LEU A 38 -12.72 7.57 -14.61
C LEU A 38 -13.02 6.81 -15.89
N ASP A 39 -11.97 6.55 -16.67
CA ASP A 39 -12.06 5.83 -17.94
C ASP A 39 -11.19 4.57 -17.86
N ALA A 40 -11.84 3.42 -17.75
CA ALA A 40 -11.18 2.13 -17.59
C ALA A 40 -10.43 1.68 -18.87
N GLU A 41 -10.83 2.14 -20.05
CA GLU A 41 -10.13 1.83 -21.30
C GLU A 41 -8.67 2.32 -21.27
N LEU A 42 -8.39 3.42 -20.56
CA LEU A 42 -7.03 3.95 -20.39
C LEU A 42 -6.12 3.07 -19.55
N LEU A 43 -6.64 2.09 -18.80
CA LEU A 43 -5.86 1.13 -18.03
C LEU A 43 -5.38 -0.07 -18.86
N THR A 44 -6.04 -0.37 -19.98
CA THR A 44 -5.78 -1.58 -20.78
C THR A 44 -4.36 -1.63 -21.34
N SER A 45 -3.75 -0.47 -21.60
CA SER A 45 -2.38 -0.37 -22.13
C SER A 45 -1.30 -0.45 -21.04
N ALA A 46 -1.66 -0.50 -19.76
CA ALA A 46 -0.67 -0.56 -18.67
C ALA A 46 0.05 -1.92 -18.67
N PRO A 47 1.38 -1.95 -18.49
CA PRO A 47 2.08 -3.20 -18.24
C PRO A 47 1.55 -3.92 -16.99
N ALA A 48 1.59 -5.26 -16.99
CA ALA A 48 1.12 -6.08 -15.85
C ALA A 48 1.80 -5.69 -14.53
N SER A 49 3.09 -5.39 -14.56
CA SER A 49 3.86 -4.96 -13.37
C SER A 49 3.37 -3.60 -12.83
N VAL A 50 2.96 -2.68 -13.71
CA VAL A 50 2.39 -1.39 -13.29
C VAL A 50 0.98 -1.60 -12.73
N ALA A 51 0.17 -2.43 -13.37
CA ALA A 51 -1.17 -2.78 -12.90
C ALA A 51 -1.11 -3.44 -11.50
N ALA A 52 -0.17 -4.37 -11.28
CA ALA A 52 0.05 -5.03 -10.00
C ALA A 52 0.49 -4.02 -8.92
N ALA A 53 1.55 -3.24 -9.20
CA ALA A 53 2.08 -2.27 -8.25
C ALA A 53 1.06 -1.20 -7.86
N CYS A 54 0.32 -0.65 -8.84
CA CYS A 54 -0.70 0.36 -8.56
C CYS A 54 -1.93 -0.24 -7.88
N GLY A 55 -2.37 -1.42 -8.32
CA GLY A 55 -3.56 -2.07 -7.75
C GLY A 55 -3.37 -2.48 -6.29
N ILE A 56 -2.21 -3.04 -5.96
CA ILE A 56 -1.90 -3.38 -4.56
C ILE A 56 -1.70 -2.13 -3.70
N ASP A 57 -1.14 -1.05 -4.27
CA ASP A 57 -1.03 0.24 -3.59
C ASP A 57 -2.41 0.80 -3.21
N ALA A 58 -3.36 0.80 -4.15
CA ALA A 58 -4.74 1.19 -3.86
C ALA A 58 -5.38 0.33 -2.77
N PHE A 59 -5.13 -0.98 -2.77
CA PHE A 59 -5.60 -1.87 -1.71
C PHE A 59 -5.01 -1.49 -0.35
N ILE A 60 -3.70 -1.20 -0.30
CA ILE A 60 -3.00 -0.78 0.92
C ILE A 60 -3.53 0.57 1.42
N HIS A 61 -3.84 1.51 0.52
CA HIS A 61 -4.51 2.76 0.90
C HIS A 61 -5.81 2.50 1.67
N ALA A 62 -6.65 1.60 1.14
CA ALA A 62 -7.92 1.25 1.79
C ALA A 62 -7.71 0.51 3.11
N GLU A 63 -6.78 -0.46 3.14
CA GLU A 63 -6.45 -1.25 4.33
C GLU A 63 -5.92 -0.36 5.44
N GLU A 64 -4.90 0.47 5.19
CA GLU A 64 -4.35 1.36 6.21
C GLU A 64 -5.36 2.40 6.69
N ALA A 65 -6.18 2.96 5.78
CA ALA A 65 -7.27 3.85 6.17
C ALA A 65 -8.30 3.15 7.07
N TYR A 66 -8.62 1.90 6.76
CA TYR A 66 -9.57 1.10 7.52
C TYR A 66 -9.09 0.80 8.94
N VAL A 67 -7.81 0.39 9.10
CA VAL A 67 -7.25 0.09 10.42
C VAL A 67 -6.72 1.31 11.17
N SER A 68 -6.73 2.49 10.57
CA SER A 68 -6.21 3.73 11.14
C SER A 68 -6.91 4.10 12.46
N ARG A 69 -6.16 4.65 13.40
CA ARG A 69 -6.71 5.25 14.62
C ARG A 69 -7.55 6.51 14.36
N ALA A 70 -7.42 7.10 13.16
CA ALA A 70 -8.23 8.23 12.71
C ALA A 70 -9.44 7.78 11.86
N ALA A 71 -9.70 6.48 11.75
CA ALA A 71 -10.84 5.94 11.03
C ALA A 71 -12.18 6.43 11.61
N SER A 72 -13.17 6.56 10.75
CA SER A 72 -14.52 6.98 11.07
C SER A 72 -15.53 6.13 10.30
N PRO A 73 -16.81 6.09 10.69
CA PRO A 73 -17.82 5.35 9.94
C PRO A 73 -17.89 5.71 8.45
N PHE A 74 -17.59 6.97 8.10
CA PHE A 74 -17.54 7.41 6.70
C PHE A 74 -16.33 6.82 5.97
N SER A 75 -15.13 6.96 6.54
CA SER A 75 -13.91 6.39 5.93
C SER A 75 -13.96 4.86 5.89
N ASP A 76 -14.55 4.22 6.89
CA ASP A 76 -14.73 2.76 6.94
C ASP A 76 -15.60 2.28 5.79
N ALA A 77 -16.73 2.94 5.51
CA ALA A 77 -17.62 2.58 4.41
C ALA A 77 -16.90 2.68 3.05
N MET A 78 -16.08 3.72 2.85
CA MET A 78 -15.29 3.88 1.63
C MET A 78 -14.18 2.83 1.53
N ALA A 79 -13.45 2.58 2.62
CA ALA A 79 -12.36 1.61 2.67
C ALA A 79 -12.85 0.17 2.46
N GLU A 80 -13.96 -0.24 3.10
CA GLU A 80 -14.54 -1.58 2.91
C GLU A 80 -14.97 -1.79 1.46
N LYS A 81 -15.64 -0.79 0.84
CA LYS A 81 -16.03 -0.90 -0.57
C LYS A 81 -14.84 -0.89 -1.51
N ALA A 82 -13.80 -0.12 -1.21
CA ALA A 82 -12.55 -0.15 -1.95
C ALA A 82 -11.90 -1.54 -1.89
N MET A 83 -11.74 -2.12 -0.70
CA MET A 83 -11.13 -3.45 -0.54
C MET A 83 -11.93 -4.55 -1.21
N GLU A 84 -13.26 -4.49 -1.18
CA GLU A 84 -14.14 -5.43 -1.90
C GLU A 84 -13.87 -5.40 -3.41
N LEU A 85 -13.84 -4.20 -4.00
CA LEU A 85 -13.61 -4.03 -5.44
C LEU A 85 -12.20 -4.41 -5.84
N LEU A 86 -11.19 -3.93 -5.10
CA LEU A 86 -9.79 -4.17 -5.41
C LEU A 86 -9.39 -5.62 -5.17
N GLY A 87 -9.71 -6.17 -4.01
CA GLY A 87 -9.37 -7.55 -3.65
C GLY A 87 -10.03 -8.58 -4.56
N GLY A 88 -11.28 -8.31 -4.98
CA GLY A 88 -12.01 -9.19 -5.90
C GLY A 88 -11.56 -9.14 -7.35
N ASN A 89 -10.86 -8.07 -7.78
CA ASN A 89 -10.56 -7.85 -9.20
C ASN A 89 -9.06 -7.74 -9.53
N ILE A 90 -8.16 -7.51 -8.56
CA ILE A 90 -6.74 -7.27 -8.84
C ILE A 90 -6.08 -8.45 -9.59
N ARG A 91 -6.40 -9.69 -9.22
CA ARG A 91 -5.88 -10.89 -9.90
C ARG A 91 -6.33 -10.95 -11.36
N ARG A 92 -7.64 -10.75 -11.59
CA ARG A 92 -8.23 -10.73 -12.94
C ARG A 92 -7.60 -9.63 -13.79
N PHE A 93 -7.53 -8.41 -13.25
CA PHE A 93 -6.98 -7.26 -13.95
C PHE A 93 -5.49 -7.42 -14.28
N VAL A 94 -4.68 -7.96 -13.34
CA VAL A 94 -3.25 -8.23 -13.61
C VAL A 94 -3.07 -9.36 -14.60
N ALA A 95 -3.94 -10.37 -14.61
CA ALA A 95 -3.89 -11.46 -15.58
C ALA A 95 -4.36 -11.01 -16.98
N CYS A 96 -5.38 -10.14 -17.07
CA CYS A 96 -5.96 -9.66 -18.33
C CYS A 96 -6.37 -8.18 -18.21
N ARG A 97 -5.56 -7.23 -18.77
CA ARG A 97 -5.86 -5.79 -18.73
C ARG A 97 -7.03 -5.40 -19.63
N GLU A 98 -7.36 -6.22 -20.61
CA GLU A 98 -8.51 -6.05 -21.50
C GLU A 98 -9.85 -6.45 -20.84
N ASP A 99 -9.82 -7.01 -19.63
CA ASP A 99 -11.02 -7.23 -18.81
C ASP A 99 -11.52 -5.88 -18.28
N ILE A 100 -12.37 -5.23 -19.08
CA ILE A 100 -12.88 -3.87 -18.80
C ILE A 100 -13.66 -3.83 -17.47
N GLU A 101 -14.43 -4.86 -17.15
CA GLU A 101 -15.15 -4.93 -15.87
C GLU A 101 -14.18 -4.93 -14.69
N ALA A 102 -13.10 -5.74 -14.76
CA ALA A 102 -12.07 -5.73 -13.74
C ALA A 102 -11.35 -4.37 -13.68
N ALA A 103 -11.04 -3.77 -14.82
CA ALA A 103 -10.42 -2.45 -14.89
C ALA A 103 -11.30 -1.34 -14.27
N GLU A 104 -12.60 -1.33 -14.56
CA GLU A 104 -13.57 -0.41 -13.94
C GLU A 104 -13.61 -0.58 -12.40
N ASN A 105 -13.70 -1.83 -11.93
CA ASN A 105 -13.72 -2.12 -10.49
C ASN A 105 -12.41 -1.69 -9.80
N MET A 106 -11.25 -1.89 -10.44
CA MET A 106 -9.96 -1.41 -9.95
C MET A 106 -9.93 0.12 -9.87
N LEU A 107 -10.43 0.81 -10.88
CA LEU A 107 -10.42 2.27 -10.94
C LEU A 107 -11.36 2.88 -9.89
N VAL A 108 -12.58 2.36 -9.78
CA VAL A 108 -13.55 2.80 -8.76
C VAL A 108 -13.07 2.44 -7.35
N GLY A 109 -12.46 1.26 -7.17
CA GLY A 109 -11.84 0.86 -5.90
C GLY A 109 -10.73 1.80 -5.49
N SER A 110 -9.85 2.22 -6.42
CA SER A 110 -8.80 3.21 -6.19
C SER A 110 -9.38 4.58 -5.79
N LEU A 111 -10.46 5.02 -6.43
CA LEU A 111 -11.18 6.24 -6.06
C LEU A 111 -11.68 6.17 -4.61
N PHE A 112 -12.36 5.10 -4.22
CA PHE A 112 -12.87 4.94 -2.86
C PHE A 112 -11.74 4.86 -1.82
N ALA A 113 -10.63 4.18 -2.15
CA ALA A 113 -9.44 4.16 -1.32
C ALA A 113 -8.86 5.57 -1.12
N GLY A 114 -8.80 6.38 -2.20
CA GLY A 114 -8.40 7.78 -2.17
C GLY A 114 -9.25 8.64 -1.23
N ILE A 115 -10.57 8.46 -1.29
CA ILE A 115 -11.50 9.12 -0.38
C ILE A 115 -11.26 8.64 1.06
N ALA A 116 -11.15 7.33 1.30
CA ALA A 116 -10.97 6.77 2.63
C ALA A 116 -9.73 7.33 3.33
N PHE A 117 -8.55 7.28 2.68
CA PHE A 117 -7.34 7.77 3.33
C PHE A 117 -7.26 9.29 3.44
N SER A 118 -7.98 10.05 2.62
CA SER A 118 -8.07 11.49 2.78
C SER A 118 -8.68 11.89 4.13
N PHE A 119 -9.56 11.05 4.69
CA PHE A 119 -10.19 11.28 5.99
C PHE A 119 -9.49 10.53 7.14
N ALA A 120 -9.03 9.30 6.90
CA ALA A 120 -8.46 8.43 7.93
C ALA A 120 -6.93 8.45 7.99
N ARG A 121 -6.26 9.02 6.99
CA ARG A 121 -4.81 8.95 6.79
C ARG A 121 -4.32 7.52 6.55
N LEU A 122 -3.02 7.36 6.45
CA LEU A 122 -2.33 6.07 6.23
C LEU A 122 -1.56 5.67 7.50
N GLY A 123 -0.79 4.60 7.45
CA GLY A 123 -0.07 4.05 8.60
C GLY A 123 1.41 3.83 8.36
N ASN A 124 1.94 2.79 9.00
CA ASN A 124 3.37 2.45 8.96
C ASN A 124 3.82 2.00 7.57
N VAL A 125 2.96 1.37 6.76
CA VAL A 125 3.35 0.90 5.41
C VAL A 125 3.81 2.08 4.59
N HIS A 126 2.98 3.12 4.47
CA HIS A 126 3.33 4.32 3.69
C HIS A 126 4.44 5.14 4.35
N ALA A 127 4.51 5.19 5.69
CA ALA A 127 5.60 5.86 6.36
C ALA A 127 6.96 5.23 6.05
N MET A 128 7.01 3.90 5.95
CA MET A 128 8.23 3.14 5.72
C MET A 128 8.58 2.97 4.24
N SER A 129 7.60 2.96 3.34
CA SER A 129 7.84 2.79 1.91
C SER A 129 8.48 4.03 1.26
N HIS A 130 8.17 5.23 1.75
CA HIS A 130 8.73 6.46 1.21
C HIS A 130 10.27 6.49 1.27
N PRO A 131 10.93 6.16 2.39
CA PRO A 131 12.39 6.01 2.43
C PRO A 131 12.92 4.94 1.46
N ILE A 132 12.31 3.75 1.37
CA ILE A 132 12.74 2.72 0.41
C ILE A 132 12.75 3.27 -1.01
N SER A 133 11.65 3.93 -1.42
CA SER A 133 11.56 4.53 -2.74
C SER A 133 12.56 5.67 -2.95
N ALA A 134 12.86 6.45 -1.91
CA ALA A 134 13.79 7.58 -2.01
C ALA A 134 15.26 7.13 -2.10
N TYR A 135 15.67 6.12 -1.32
CA TYR A 135 17.05 5.63 -1.26
C TYR A 135 17.40 4.67 -2.38
N PHE A 136 16.42 3.91 -2.91
CA PHE A 136 16.67 2.78 -3.81
C PHE A 136 15.86 2.81 -5.11
N ASP A 137 15.12 3.88 -5.39
CA ASP A 137 14.27 4.03 -6.59
C ASP A 137 13.23 2.91 -6.79
N VAL A 138 12.89 2.17 -5.72
CA VAL A 138 11.86 1.13 -5.78
C VAL A 138 10.51 1.79 -6.09
N PRO A 139 9.74 1.28 -7.08
CA PRO A 139 8.41 1.78 -7.35
C PRO A 139 7.53 1.77 -6.09
N HIS A 140 6.79 2.85 -5.85
CA HIS A 140 6.09 3.09 -4.58
C HIS A 140 5.15 1.96 -4.16
N GLY A 141 4.29 1.49 -5.09
CA GLY A 141 3.38 0.39 -4.80
C GLY A 141 4.10 -0.93 -4.48
N VAL A 142 5.27 -1.18 -5.10
CA VAL A 142 6.13 -2.33 -4.76
C VAL A 142 6.71 -2.17 -3.36
N ALA A 143 7.22 -0.97 -3.02
CA ALA A 143 7.76 -0.69 -1.69
C ALA A 143 6.69 -0.85 -0.58
N ASN A 144 5.45 -0.44 -0.85
CA ASN A 144 4.32 -0.67 0.05
C ASN A 144 4.02 -2.17 0.19
N ALA A 145 3.93 -2.88 -0.92
CA ALA A 145 3.52 -4.29 -0.95
C ALA A 145 4.50 -5.23 -0.23
N VAL A 146 5.83 -5.00 -0.34
CA VAL A 146 6.83 -5.83 0.36
C VAL A 146 6.85 -5.59 1.87
N LEU A 147 6.38 -4.44 2.32
CA LEU A 147 6.28 -4.10 3.74
C LEU A 147 4.97 -4.59 4.38
N LEU A 148 3.89 -4.65 3.61
CA LEU A 148 2.55 -4.90 4.12
C LEU A 148 2.44 -6.18 4.96
N PRO A 149 2.96 -7.36 4.56
CA PRO A 149 2.82 -8.58 5.36
C PRO A 149 3.45 -8.48 6.75
N VAL A 150 4.62 -7.85 6.83
CA VAL A 150 5.37 -7.68 8.08
C VAL A 150 4.69 -6.68 9.01
N ILE A 151 4.14 -5.62 8.44
CA ILE A 151 3.41 -4.59 9.19
C ILE A 151 2.04 -5.10 9.63
N ALA A 152 1.34 -5.86 8.79
CA ALA A 152 0.09 -6.51 9.18
C ALA A 152 0.30 -7.45 10.38
N GLU A 153 1.37 -8.25 10.38
CA GLU A 153 1.73 -9.11 11.50
C GLU A 153 2.05 -8.30 12.78
N TYR A 154 2.77 -7.18 12.63
CA TYR A 154 3.05 -6.27 13.74
C TYR A 154 1.78 -5.65 14.32
N ASN A 155 0.88 -5.19 13.46
CA ASN A 155 -0.38 -4.54 13.83
C ASN A 155 -1.43 -5.52 14.37
N ALA A 156 -1.29 -6.83 14.11
CA ALA A 156 -2.26 -7.86 14.53
C ALA A 156 -2.57 -7.83 16.04
N LEU A 157 -1.60 -7.43 16.88
CA LEU A 157 -1.81 -7.27 18.31
C LEU A 157 -2.76 -6.11 18.69
N ALA A 158 -3.02 -5.21 17.76
CA ALA A 158 -3.92 -4.08 17.93
C ALA A 158 -5.22 -4.24 17.11
N ASP A 159 -5.45 -5.43 16.52
CA ASP A 159 -6.66 -5.69 15.76
C ASP A 159 -7.89 -5.75 16.66
N HIS A 160 -8.97 -5.15 16.20
CA HIS A 160 -10.27 -5.12 16.84
C HIS A 160 -11.35 -5.83 16.00
N GLY A 161 -10.95 -6.90 15.28
CA GLY A 161 -11.83 -7.66 14.38
C GLY A 161 -11.91 -7.09 12.95
N ARG A 162 -11.08 -6.10 12.61
CA ARG A 162 -11.03 -5.53 11.25
C ARG A 162 -10.31 -6.45 10.27
N TYR A 163 -9.32 -7.19 10.72
CA TYR A 163 -8.51 -8.12 9.91
C TYR A 163 -9.34 -9.26 9.32
N PHE A 164 -10.37 -9.70 10.01
CA PHE A 164 -11.35 -10.68 9.50
C PHE A 164 -11.95 -10.24 8.17
N LYS A 165 -12.41 -8.99 8.08
CA LYS A 165 -12.99 -8.45 6.84
C LYS A 165 -11.94 -8.30 5.74
N ILE A 166 -10.76 -7.74 6.08
CA ILE A 166 -9.66 -7.57 5.12
C ILE A 166 -9.28 -8.92 4.52
N PHE A 167 -9.10 -9.94 5.36
CA PHE A 167 -8.80 -11.30 4.92
C PHE A 167 -9.84 -11.80 3.92
N ASN A 168 -11.12 -11.66 4.24
CA ASN A 168 -12.21 -12.12 3.39
C ASN A 168 -12.35 -11.32 2.07
N TYR A 169 -11.76 -10.13 1.94
CA TYR A 169 -11.73 -9.42 0.65
C TYR A 169 -10.65 -9.96 -0.29
N ILE A 170 -9.51 -10.44 0.22
CA ILE A 170 -8.37 -10.85 -0.62
C ILE A 170 -8.20 -12.37 -0.73
N SER A 171 -8.64 -13.13 0.28
CA SER A 171 -8.51 -14.58 0.26
C SER A 171 -9.50 -15.22 -0.71
N PRO A 172 -9.08 -16.20 -1.51
CA PRO A 172 -9.98 -17.02 -2.30
C PRO A 172 -10.89 -17.89 -1.43
N PHE A 173 -10.46 -18.17 -0.20
CA PHE A 173 -11.19 -18.96 0.78
C PHE A 173 -11.80 -18.04 1.83
N LYS A 174 -13.11 -18.11 2.02
CA LYS A 174 -13.79 -17.37 3.09
C LYS A 174 -13.72 -18.18 4.38
N VAL A 175 -13.54 -17.47 5.49
CA VAL A 175 -13.59 -18.04 6.83
C VAL A 175 -14.71 -17.37 7.61
N ASP A 176 -15.26 -18.09 8.59
CA ASP A 176 -16.19 -17.51 9.55
C ASP A 176 -15.45 -16.74 10.65
N ALA A 177 -16.12 -15.76 11.26
CA ALA A 177 -15.50 -14.90 12.27
C ALA A 177 -14.98 -15.68 13.49
N GLY A 178 -15.58 -16.83 13.81
CA GLY A 178 -15.13 -17.71 14.90
C GLY A 178 -13.90 -18.56 14.58
N GLU A 179 -13.54 -18.66 13.30
CA GLU A 179 -12.40 -19.44 12.83
C GLU A 179 -11.21 -18.55 12.42
N PHE A 180 -11.43 -17.24 12.36
CA PHE A 180 -10.40 -16.30 11.93
C PHE A 180 -9.42 -15.98 13.06
N GLU A 181 -8.14 -16.10 12.77
CA GLU A 181 -7.06 -15.59 13.60
C GLU A 181 -6.30 -14.48 12.87
N PRO A 182 -5.93 -13.35 13.54
CA PRO A 182 -5.26 -12.22 12.88
C PRO A 182 -3.97 -12.60 12.14
N GLY A 183 -3.29 -13.68 12.55
CA GLY A 183 -2.10 -14.24 11.92
C GLY A 183 -2.34 -14.82 10.51
N LEU A 184 -3.59 -15.07 10.11
CA LEU A 184 -3.93 -15.56 8.77
C LEU A 184 -3.77 -14.47 7.70
N LEU A 185 -4.03 -13.20 8.05
CA LEU A 185 -3.99 -12.08 7.10
C LEU A 185 -2.60 -11.89 6.45
N PRO A 186 -1.47 -11.87 7.18
CA PRO A 186 -0.16 -11.76 6.54
C PRO A 186 0.14 -12.87 5.53
N GLY A 187 -0.35 -14.08 5.77
CA GLY A 187 -0.24 -15.21 4.83
C GLY A 187 -1.00 -14.94 3.53
N ALA A 188 -2.27 -14.54 3.64
CA ALA A 188 -3.10 -14.21 2.48
C ALA A 188 -2.54 -13.02 1.66
N ILE A 189 -1.93 -12.04 2.33
CA ILE A 189 -1.25 -10.93 1.65
C ILE A 189 -0.05 -11.43 0.86
N ARG A 190 0.80 -12.30 1.44
CA ARG A 190 1.97 -12.88 0.72
C ARG A 190 1.53 -13.69 -0.49
N GLU A 191 0.45 -14.47 -0.35
CA GLU A 191 -0.12 -15.25 -1.45
C GLU A 191 -0.59 -14.32 -2.57
N LEU A 192 -1.41 -13.31 -2.26
CA LEU A 192 -1.85 -12.31 -3.24
C LEU A 192 -0.67 -11.64 -3.94
N CYS A 193 0.32 -11.15 -3.18
CA CYS A 193 1.50 -10.49 -3.74
C CYS A 193 2.27 -11.42 -4.69
N GLY A 194 2.45 -12.69 -4.32
CA GLY A 194 3.12 -13.69 -5.18
C GLY A 194 2.35 -13.95 -6.47
N GLU A 195 1.02 -14.07 -6.41
CA GLU A 195 0.16 -14.33 -7.59
C GLU A 195 0.17 -13.17 -8.59
N ILE A 196 0.31 -11.93 -8.14
CA ILE A 196 0.37 -10.75 -9.01
C ILE A 196 1.81 -10.32 -9.36
N GLY A 197 2.82 -11.12 -8.98
CA GLY A 197 4.22 -10.90 -9.36
C GLY A 197 4.94 -9.80 -8.58
N ILE A 198 4.53 -9.51 -7.36
CA ILE A 198 5.25 -8.61 -6.45
C ILE A 198 6.44 -9.35 -5.82
N PRO A 199 7.63 -8.71 -5.72
CA PRO A 199 8.80 -9.28 -5.08
C PRO A 199 8.56 -9.72 -3.62
N ASN A 200 9.29 -10.75 -3.19
CA ASN A 200 9.19 -11.26 -1.84
C ASN A 200 10.21 -10.60 -0.90
N GLY A 201 10.01 -9.30 -0.61
CA GLY A 201 10.84 -8.56 0.33
C GLY A 201 11.66 -7.43 -0.31
N ILE A 202 12.32 -6.65 0.56
CA ILE A 202 13.01 -5.41 0.16
C ILE A 202 14.22 -5.72 -0.74
N VAL A 203 15.00 -6.75 -0.44
CA VAL A 203 16.23 -7.07 -1.20
C VAL A 203 15.91 -7.36 -2.66
N GLU A 204 14.89 -8.19 -2.90
CA GLU A 204 14.45 -8.50 -4.27
C GLU A 204 13.86 -7.26 -4.96
N ALA A 205 13.06 -6.47 -4.26
CA ALA A 205 12.47 -5.25 -4.80
C ALA A 205 13.54 -4.22 -5.20
N VAL A 206 14.56 -4.04 -4.36
CA VAL A 206 15.70 -3.13 -4.65
C VAL A 206 16.50 -3.64 -5.84
N ASN A 207 16.76 -4.94 -5.91
CA ASN A 207 17.52 -5.52 -7.04
C ASN A 207 16.76 -5.41 -8.36
N ASN A 208 15.44 -5.58 -8.35
CA ASN A 208 14.60 -5.43 -9.53
C ASN A 208 14.52 -3.97 -10.01
N ALA A 209 14.66 -3.01 -9.10
CA ALA A 209 14.65 -1.57 -9.42
C ALA A 209 16.04 -1.05 -9.83
N SER A 210 17.11 -1.69 -9.37
CA SER A 210 18.49 -1.21 -9.54
C SER A 210 18.94 -1.23 -11.00
N ARG A 211 19.39 -0.06 -11.49
CA ARG A 211 19.96 0.11 -12.84
C ARG A 211 21.48 -0.11 -12.88
N ASN A 212 22.13 -0.11 -11.72
CA ASN A 212 23.59 -0.14 -11.58
C ASN A 212 24.12 -1.51 -11.13
N GLY A 213 23.30 -2.56 -11.22
CA GLY A 213 23.64 -3.91 -10.79
C GLY A 213 23.11 -4.26 -9.39
N PRO A 214 23.38 -5.48 -8.91
CA PRO A 214 22.84 -5.97 -7.67
C PRO A 214 23.30 -5.16 -6.45
N VAL A 215 22.37 -4.87 -5.55
CA VAL A 215 22.63 -4.26 -4.24
C VAL A 215 22.61 -5.35 -3.18
N SER A 216 23.69 -5.44 -2.37
CA SER A 216 23.76 -6.47 -1.34
C SER A 216 22.80 -6.19 -0.18
N ARG A 217 22.44 -7.24 0.54
CA ARG A 217 21.61 -7.12 1.75
C ARG A 217 22.26 -6.20 2.79
N GLU A 218 23.58 -6.32 2.97
CA GLU A 218 24.37 -5.52 3.91
C GLU A 218 24.28 -4.04 3.58
N THR A 219 24.36 -3.68 2.28
CA THR A 219 24.23 -2.28 1.83
C THR A 219 22.86 -1.70 2.18
N ILE A 220 21.80 -2.51 2.11
CA ILE A 220 20.45 -2.07 2.49
C ILE A 220 20.37 -1.96 4.03
N GLU A 221 20.93 -2.92 4.76
CA GLU A 221 20.96 -2.91 6.23
C GLU A 221 21.65 -1.66 6.81
N GLU A 222 22.73 -1.20 6.19
CA GLU A 222 23.44 0.04 6.57
C GLU A 222 22.55 1.30 6.48
N LYS A 223 21.50 1.27 5.66
CA LYS A 223 20.57 2.40 5.52
C LYS A 223 19.37 2.35 6.46
N ILE A 224 19.14 1.24 7.16
CA ILE A 224 17.91 1.04 7.95
C ILE A 224 17.73 2.12 9.02
N GLU A 225 18.79 2.49 9.75
CA GLU A 225 18.69 3.52 10.79
C GLU A 225 18.24 4.87 10.20
N ALA A 226 18.83 5.28 9.07
CA ALA A 226 18.46 6.52 8.38
C ALA A 226 17.03 6.45 7.84
N MET A 227 16.67 5.34 7.18
CA MET A 227 15.30 5.13 6.69
C MET A 227 14.27 5.13 7.82
N ALA A 228 14.58 4.53 8.97
CA ALA A 228 13.69 4.52 10.13
C ALA A 228 13.51 5.94 10.72
N ALA A 229 14.61 6.71 10.81
CA ALA A 229 14.54 8.09 11.23
C ALA A 229 13.69 8.96 10.30
N ASP A 230 13.78 8.73 8.98
CA ASP A 230 12.94 9.42 7.99
C ASP A 230 11.47 8.97 8.05
N ALA A 231 11.20 7.68 8.21
CA ALA A 231 9.86 7.16 8.41
C ALA A 231 9.17 7.78 9.64
N MET A 232 9.90 7.97 10.74
CA MET A 232 9.39 8.59 11.97
C MET A 232 8.98 10.06 11.80
N LYS A 233 9.45 10.76 10.76
CA LYS A 233 9.01 12.13 10.43
C LYS A 233 7.64 12.14 9.77
N SER A 234 7.16 11.00 9.30
CA SER A 234 5.85 10.89 8.66
C SER A 234 4.72 11.03 9.69
N GLY A 235 3.77 11.91 9.38
CA GLY A 235 2.57 12.04 10.19
C GLY A 235 1.69 10.77 10.21
N ASN A 236 1.93 9.81 9.32
CA ASN A 236 1.19 8.55 9.25
C ASN A 236 1.48 7.62 10.45
N ILE A 237 2.70 7.66 10.99
CA ILE A 237 3.08 6.89 12.20
C ILE A 237 2.10 7.14 13.37
N ALA A 238 1.63 8.38 13.52
CA ALA A 238 0.78 8.77 14.65
C ALA A 238 -0.61 8.11 14.65
N VAL A 239 -1.07 7.66 13.49
CA VAL A 239 -2.41 7.06 13.32
C VAL A 239 -2.36 5.56 13.03
N ASN A 240 -1.18 4.96 12.97
CA ASN A 240 -1.04 3.51 12.87
C ASN A 240 -1.74 2.82 14.06
N PRO A 241 -2.44 1.69 13.87
CA PRO A 241 -3.20 1.05 14.95
C PRO A 241 -2.33 0.68 16.15
N ARG A 242 -1.15 0.12 15.91
CA ARG A 242 -0.16 -0.14 16.95
C ARG A 242 0.89 0.97 16.98
N ALA A 243 1.09 1.58 18.17
CA ALA A 243 2.12 2.60 18.33
C ALA A 243 3.53 2.04 18.02
N SER A 244 4.35 2.84 17.35
CA SER A 244 5.69 2.43 16.90
C SER A 244 6.73 3.45 17.35
N ARG A 245 7.87 2.93 17.84
CA ARG A 245 9.10 3.68 18.09
C ARG A 245 10.05 3.45 16.91
N GLN A 246 11.10 4.25 16.81
CA GLN A 246 12.12 4.07 15.76
C GLN A 246 12.71 2.65 15.78
N SER A 247 12.96 2.08 16.94
CA SER A 247 13.47 0.71 17.08
C SER A 247 12.50 -0.36 16.53
N ASP A 248 11.19 -0.11 16.61
CA ASP A 248 10.19 -1.00 16.03
C ASP A 248 10.25 -0.91 14.49
N ILE A 249 10.37 0.31 13.94
CA ILE A 249 10.50 0.54 12.51
C ILE A 249 11.77 -0.10 11.95
N GLU A 250 12.90 0.02 12.63
CA GLU A 250 14.14 -0.66 12.26
C GLU A 250 13.99 -2.19 12.26
N MET A 251 13.36 -2.74 13.29
CA MET A 251 13.07 -4.17 13.37
C MET A 251 12.18 -4.63 12.21
N LEU A 252 11.14 -3.86 11.86
CA LEU A 252 10.24 -4.16 10.76
C LEU A 252 10.97 -4.13 9.40
N TYR A 253 11.86 -3.16 9.16
CA TYR A 253 12.70 -3.18 7.95
C TYR A 253 13.56 -4.44 7.89
N ARG A 254 14.24 -4.82 8.98
CA ARG A 254 15.07 -6.04 9.02
C ARG A 254 14.27 -7.31 8.75
N ARG A 255 13.01 -7.36 9.18
CA ARG A 255 12.11 -8.50 8.92
C ARG A 255 11.59 -8.54 7.49
N ALA A 256 11.57 -7.42 6.79
CA ALA A 256 11.13 -7.31 5.41
C ALA A 256 12.27 -7.50 4.39
N LEU A 257 13.55 -7.61 4.81
CA LEU A 257 14.70 -7.96 3.97
C LEU A 257 14.64 -9.41 3.49
#